data_b12653fa8d5a86743e9c8ab40057de04
#
_entry.id   b12653fa8d5a86743e9c8ab40057de04
#
_cell.length_a   1.000
_cell.length_b   1.000
_cell.length_c   1.000
_cell.angle_alpha   90.00
_cell.angle_beta   90.00
_cell.angle_gamma   90.00
#
_symmetry.space_group_name_H-M   'P 1'
#
loop_
_entity.id
_entity.type
_entity.pdbx_description
1 polymer ?
#
loop_
_entity_poly.entity_id
_entity_poly.type
_entity_poly.pdbx_seq_one_letter_code
_entity_poly.pdbx_strand_id
1 'polypeptide(L)'
;MKSFKLLFCAMAVLIMLPSCDLSQASVDKTNQLFGIWELNKRKTNNGIESTVPYVTLTFYKSGQYVKYWRVSDRYEEGVWMYDGNKMLTLSHGEIHEDYYVEVYGSTLKLYMGNTVNGTWIEETYIKPSEEVRPQGGTAGAPARKY
;
A
#
# COMPACT_ATOMS: atom_id res chain seq x y z
N MET A 1 -24.47 -54.85 -44.02
CA MET A 1 -23.58 -54.81 -42.88
C MET A 1 -22.24 -54.29 -43.30
N LYS A 2 -22.08 -53.01 -43.42
CA LYS A 2 -20.81 -52.36 -43.63
C LYS A 2 -21.11 -50.85 -43.63
N SER A 3 -20.66 -50.10 -42.66
CA SER A 3 -20.67 -48.64 -42.59
C SER A 3 -21.18 -48.07 -41.25
N PHE A 4 -20.60 -48.55 -40.13
CA PHE A 4 -20.89 -47.92 -38.84
C PHE A 4 -19.61 -47.68 -38.00
N LYS A 5 -18.44 -47.68 -38.63
CA LYS A 5 -17.16 -47.49 -37.92
C LYS A 5 -16.41 -46.22 -38.23
N LEU A 6 -16.99 -45.28 -38.98
CA LEU A 6 -16.28 -44.05 -39.40
C LEU A 6 -16.85 -42.75 -38.81
N LEU A 7 -17.81 -42.85 -37.88
CA LEU A 7 -18.45 -41.67 -37.30
C LEU A 7 -17.98 -41.33 -35.88
N PHE A 8 -17.06 -42.12 -35.32
CA PHE A 8 -16.59 -41.91 -33.95
C PHE A 8 -15.23 -41.21 -33.81
N CYS A 9 -14.53 -40.94 -34.92
CA CYS A 9 -13.24 -40.25 -34.88
C CYS A 9 -13.29 -38.73 -35.11
N ALA A 10 -14.46 -38.18 -35.44
CA ALA A 10 -14.58 -36.76 -35.75
C ALA A 10 -15.04 -35.88 -34.56
N MET A 11 -15.30 -36.48 -33.39
CA MET A 11 -15.85 -35.74 -32.24
C MET A 11 -14.87 -35.54 -31.08
N ALA A 12 -13.59 -35.92 -31.23
CA ALA A 12 -12.61 -35.86 -30.15
C ALA A 12 -11.60 -34.68 -30.31
N VAL A 13 -11.77 -33.78 -31.28
CA VAL A 13 -10.80 -32.70 -31.54
C VAL A 13 -11.28 -31.30 -31.09
N LEU A 14 -12.44 -31.22 -30.46
CA LEU A 14 -13.05 -29.91 -30.15
C LEU A 14 -13.00 -29.50 -28.66
N ILE A 15 -12.14 -30.12 -27.82
CA ILE A 15 -12.01 -29.75 -26.40
C ILE A 15 -10.53 -29.50 -26.05
N MET A 16 -9.83 -28.76 -26.88
CA MET A 16 -8.57 -28.11 -26.51
C MET A 16 -8.67 -26.64 -26.87
N LEU A 17 -9.69 -25.96 -26.37
CA LEU A 17 -9.57 -24.53 -26.16
C LEU A 17 -8.63 -24.39 -24.97
N PRO A 18 -7.45 -23.76 -25.13
CA PRO A 18 -6.74 -23.29 -23.96
C PRO A 18 -7.72 -22.32 -23.29
N SER A 19 -8.22 -22.69 -22.11
CA SER A 19 -8.76 -21.71 -21.21
C SER A 19 -7.60 -20.76 -20.96
N CYS A 20 -7.59 -19.64 -21.66
CA CYS A 20 -6.87 -18.48 -21.21
C CYS A 20 -7.43 -18.22 -19.81
N ASP A 21 -6.75 -18.77 -18.81
CA ASP A 21 -6.78 -18.24 -17.48
C ASP A 21 -6.35 -16.78 -17.61
N LEU A 22 -7.35 -15.92 -17.78
CA LEU A 22 -7.25 -14.53 -17.38
C LEU A 22 -7.19 -14.52 -15.84
N SER A 23 -6.20 -15.22 -15.26
CA SER A 23 -5.65 -14.81 -14.01
C SER A 23 -5.15 -13.39 -14.28
N GLN A 24 -6.00 -12.41 -14.01
CA GLN A 24 -5.53 -11.06 -13.80
C GLN A 24 -4.42 -11.22 -12.77
N ALA A 25 -3.17 -11.20 -13.27
CA ALA A 25 -2.03 -11.09 -12.42
C ALA A 25 -2.34 -9.88 -11.54
N SER A 26 -2.63 -10.12 -10.28
CA SER A 26 -2.83 -9.05 -9.32
C SER A 26 -1.53 -8.26 -9.36
N VAL A 27 -1.58 -7.09 -9.98
CA VAL A 27 -0.40 -6.22 -10.07
C VAL A 27 0.04 -6.02 -8.65
N ASP A 28 1.21 -6.54 -8.30
CA ASP A 28 1.76 -6.42 -6.96
C ASP A 28 1.95 -4.95 -6.65
N LYS A 29 0.98 -4.37 -5.95
CA LYS A 29 0.96 -2.97 -5.56
C LYS A 29 1.94 -2.66 -4.43
N THR A 30 2.56 -3.67 -3.85
CA THR A 30 3.55 -3.53 -2.78
C THR A 30 4.68 -2.59 -3.20
N ASN A 31 5.16 -2.72 -4.43
CA ASN A 31 6.22 -1.85 -4.96
C ASN A 31 5.82 -0.36 -5.01
N GLN A 32 4.54 -0.05 -5.09
CA GLN A 32 4.04 1.32 -5.14
C GLN A 32 4.11 2.01 -3.77
N LEU A 33 4.10 1.23 -2.67
CA LEU A 33 4.16 1.74 -1.31
C LEU A 33 5.55 2.24 -0.91
N PHE A 34 6.63 1.69 -1.50
CA PHE A 34 7.98 2.05 -1.10
C PHE A 34 8.30 3.52 -1.28
N GLY A 35 9.05 4.06 -0.31
CA GLY A 35 9.55 5.42 -0.33
C GLY A 35 8.91 6.32 0.71
N ILE A 36 9.12 7.61 0.53
CA ILE A 36 8.68 8.67 1.46
C ILE A 36 7.33 9.18 0.99
N TRP A 37 6.42 9.34 1.95
CA TRP A 37 5.10 9.89 1.78
C TRP A 37 4.89 11.04 2.75
N GLU A 38 4.41 12.18 2.29
CA GLU A 38 4.13 13.35 3.12
C GLU A 38 2.62 13.49 3.30
N LEU A 39 2.18 13.65 4.56
CA LEU A 39 0.77 13.85 4.86
C LEU A 39 0.31 15.19 4.27
N ASN A 40 -0.62 15.11 3.35
CA ASN A 40 -1.22 16.27 2.70
C ASN A 40 -2.56 16.67 3.36
N LYS A 41 -3.35 15.67 3.78
CA LYS A 41 -4.70 15.90 4.28
C LYS A 41 -5.13 14.80 5.23
N ARG A 42 -5.78 15.19 6.32
CA ARG A 42 -6.48 14.26 7.22
C ARG A 42 -7.95 14.65 7.31
N LYS A 43 -8.81 13.66 7.24
CA LYS A 43 -10.24 13.80 7.50
C LYS A 43 -10.67 12.84 8.59
N THR A 44 -11.65 13.26 9.36
CA THR A 44 -12.35 12.43 10.34
C THR A 44 -13.85 12.57 10.11
N ASN A 45 -14.65 11.81 10.86
CA ASN A 45 -16.12 12.00 10.87
C ASN A 45 -16.56 13.40 11.33
N ASN A 46 -15.67 14.21 11.92
CA ASN A 46 -15.92 15.60 12.31
C ASN A 46 -15.50 16.63 11.25
N GLY A 47 -14.99 16.17 10.10
CA GLY A 47 -14.58 17.03 8.99
C GLY A 47 -13.09 17.00 8.67
N ILE A 48 -12.60 18.03 7.99
CA ILE A 48 -11.19 18.15 7.63
C ILE A 48 -10.45 18.81 8.79
N GLU A 49 -9.48 18.09 9.38
CA GLU A 49 -8.75 18.61 10.55
C GLU A 49 -7.46 19.34 10.17
N SER A 50 -6.75 18.93 9.13
CA SER A 50 -5.44 19.50 8.82
C SER A 50 -5.12 19.44 7.34
N THR A 51 -4.46 20.51 6.86
CA THR A 51 -3.89 20.63 5.52
C THR A 51 -2.37 20.74 5.54
N VAL A 52 -1.72 20.60 6.70
CA VAL A 52 -0.29 20.91 6.83
C VAL A 52 0.52 19.62 6.85
N PRO A 53 1.50 19.47 5.95
CA PRO A 53 2.32 18.26 5.84
C PRO A 53 3.41 18.25 6.92
N TYR A 54 3.03 17.94 8.16
CA TYR A 54 3.99 17.80 9.25
C TYR A 54 4.32 16.35 9.61
N VAL A 55 3.75 15.40 8.89
CA VAL A 55 3.97 13.97 9.11
C VAL A 55 4.53 13.36 7.84
N THR A 56 5.63 12.65 7.96
CA THR A 56 6.14 11.78 6.89
C THR A 56 6.01 10.33 7.29
N LEU A 57 5.67 9.48 6.33
CA LEU A 57 5.58 8.03 6.46
C LEU A 57 6.51 7.42 5.42
N THR A 58 7.50 6.67 5.88
CA THR A 58 8.49 6.03 5.00
C THR A 58 8.36 4.53 5.06
N PHE A 59 8.16 3.88 3.92
CA PHE A 59 8.15 2.43 3.79
C PHE A 59 9.45 1.95 3.15
N TYR A 60 10.15 1.08 3.86
CA TYR A 60 11.38 0.45 3.37
C TYR A 60 11.09 -0.93 2.78
N LYS A 61 11.89 -1.31 1.78
CA LYS A 61 11.82 -2.67 1.17
C LYS A 61 12.12 -3.79 2.16
N SER A 62 12.78 -3.46 3.27
CA SER A 62 13.05 -4.40 4.37
C SER A 62 11.81 -4.82 5.17
N GLY A 63 10.63 -4.21 4.90
CA GLY A 63 9.43 -4.40 5.70
C GLY A 63 9.36 -3.51 6.94
N GLN A 64 10.29 -2.58 7.07
CA GLN A 64 10.26 -1.56 8.13
C GLN A 64 9.54 -0.31 7.67
N TYR A 65 8.94 0.43 8.61
CA TYR A 65 8.44 1.77 8.37
C TYR A 65 8.93 2.73 9.44
N VAL A 66 8.94 4.03 9.08
CA VAL A 66 9.16 5.14 10.00
C VAL A 66 8.07 6.18 9.77
N LYS A 67 7.39 6.56 10.84
CA LYS A 67 6.45 7.69 10.86
C LYS A 67 7.08 8.80 11.69
N TYR A 68 7.22 9.97 11.10
CA TYR A 68 7.87 11.12 11.72
C TYR A 68 6.93 12.32 11.79
N TRP A 69 6.77 12.86 12.99
CA TRP A 69 6.00 14.07 13.27
C TRP A 69 6.96 15.26 13.45
N ARG A 70 7.07 16.07 12.42
CA ARG A 70 8.05 17.18 12.36
C ARG A 70 7.89 18.20 13.50
N VAL A 71 6.64 18.54 13.86
CA VAL A 71 6.37 19.57 14.87
C VAL A 71 6.79 19.15 16.27
N SER A 72 6.62 17.88 16.60
CA SER A 72 6.94 17.32 17.91
C SER A 72 8.28 16.59 17.95
N ASP A 73 9.00 16.56 16.82
CA ASP A 73 10.24 15.79 16.65
C ASP A 73 10.12 14.33 17.15
N ARG A 74 8.96 13.72 16.90
CA ARG A 74 8.64 12.38 17.35
C ARG A 74 8.79 11.39 16.20
N TYR A 75 9.37 10.24 16.49
CA TYR A 75 9.48 9.11 15.59
C TYR A 75 8.68 7.92 16.11
N GLU A 76 8.14 7.16 15.21
CA GLU A 76 7.57 5.85 15.43
C GLU A 76 8.17 4.92 14.39
N GLU A 77 8.76 3.83 14.84
CA GLU A 77 9.39 2.84 13.99
C GLU A 77 8.73 1.49 14.20
N GLY A 78 8.57 0.74 13.14
CA GLY A 78 7.96 -0.56 13.22
C GLY A 78 8.11 -1.37 11.93
N VAL A 79 7.29 -2.39 11.82
CA VAL A 79 7.20 -3.23 10.62
C VAL A 79 5.86 -3.04 9.95
N TRP A 80 5.84 -3.18 8.64
CA TRP A 80 4.62 -3.12 7.87
C TRP A 80 4.42 -4.40 7.06
N MET A 81 3.18 -4.77 6.88
CA MET A 81 2.74 -5.86 6.02
C MET A 81 1.59 -5.36 5.15
N TYR A 82 1.62 -5.76 3.88
CA TYR A 82 0.57 -5.46 2.92
C TYR A 82 0.10 -6.76 2.26
N ASP A 83 -1.21 -6.95 2.20
CA ASP A 83 -1.82 -8.17 1.66
C ASP A 83 -1.77 -8.29 0.12
N GLY A 84 -1.16 -7.28 -0.54
CA GLY A 84 -1.10 -7.19 -2.00
C GLY A 84 -2.38 -6.65 -2.64
N ASN A 85 -3.44 -6.45 -1.87
CA ASN A 85 -4.74 -5.99 -2.36
C ASN A 85 -5.14 -4.64 -1.76
N LYS A 86 -5.51 -4.60 -0.48
CA LYS A 86 -6.10 -3.39 0.12
C LYS A 86 -5.79 -3.19 1.59
N MET A 87 -5.24 -4.19 2.28
CA MET A 87 -4.99 -4.11 3.72
C MET A 87 -3.51 -3.92 4.01
N LEU A 88 -3.22 -2.87 4.75
CA LEU A 88 -1.90 -2.55 5.28
C LEU A 88 -1.96 -2.62 6.79
N THR A 89 -1.09 -3.42 7.39
CA THR A 89 -0.90 -3.46 8.85
C THR A 89 0.41 -2.78 9.19
N LEU A 90 0.35 -1.81 10.09
CA LEU A 90 1.51 -1.18 10.74
C LEU A 90 1.62 -1.72 12.16
N SER A 91 2.82 -2.20 12.54
CA SER A 91 3.04 -2.79 13.86
C SER A 91 4.24 -2.12 14.53
N HIS A 92 4.04 -1.58 15.73
CA HIS A 92 5.11 -1.04 16.57
C HIS A 92 4.91 -1.51 18.01
N GLY A 93 5.91 -2.24 18.53
CA GLY A 93 5.75 -2.93 19.81
C GLY A 93 4.57 -3.92 19.77
N GLU A 94 3.66 -3.79 20.73
CA GLU A 94 2.45 -4.61 20.82
C GLU A 94 1.23 -4.00 20.10
N ILE A 95 1.39 -2.83 19.49
CA ILE A 95 0.30 -2.12 18.81
C ILE A 95 0.29 -2.54 17.34
N HIS A 96 -0.90 -2.89 16.85
CA HIS A 96 -1.17 -3.22 15.45
C HIS A 96 -2.29 -2.32 14.94
N GLU A 97 -2.03 -1.63 13.86
CA GLU A 97 -2.99 -0.74 13.21
C GLU A 97 -3.26 -1.23 11.79
N ASP A 98 -4.51 -1.55 11.49
CA ASP A 98 -4.95 -2.01 10.19
C ASP A 98 -5.57 -0.86 9.41
N TYR A 99 -5.09 -0.67 8.18
CA TYR A 99 -5.54 0.36 7.26
C TYR A 99 -6.06 -0.26 5.98
N TYR A 100 -7.18 0.23 5.50
CA TYR A 100 -7.56 0.06 4.11
C TYR A 100 -6.74 1.04 3.26
N VAL A 101 -6.14 0.55 2.18
CA VAL A 101 -5.16 1.29 1.36
C VAL A 101 -5.64 1.49 -0.05
N GLU A 102 -5.49 2.70 -0.55
CA GLU A 102 -5.59 3.02 -1.97
C GLU A 102 -4.33 3.76 -2.41
N VAL A 103 -3.71 3.27 -3.50
CA VAL A 103 -2.52 3.89 -4.10
C VAL A 103 -2.81 4.25 -5.55
N TYR A 104 -2.62 5.52 -5.89
CA TYR A 104 -2.81 6.06 -7.23
C TYR A 104 -1.63 6.96 -7.60
N GLY A 105 -0.66 6.41 -8.33
CA GLY A 105 0.54 7.14 -8.73
C GLY A 105 1.31 7.70 -7.53
N SER A 106 1.33 9.02 -7.37
CA SER A 106 1.99 9.72 -6.26
C SER A 106 1.08 9.97 -5.05
N THR A 107 -0.11 9.40 -5.01
CA THR A 107 -1.08 9.57 -3.92
C THR A 107 -1.31 8.25 -3.20
N LEU A 108 -1.21 8.26 -1.89
CA LEU A 108 -1.53 7.16 -0.97
C LEU A 108 -2.65 7.61 -0.04
N LYS A 109 -3.71 6.82 0.05
CA LYS A 109 -4.77 7.02 1.04
C LYS A 109 -4.81 5.86 2.02
N LEU A 110 -4.86 6.19 3.28
CA LEU A 110 -4.99 5.26 4.39
C LEU A 110 -6.30 5.53 5.11
N TYR A 111 -7.13 4.49 5.25
CA TYR A 111 -8.40 4.57 5.95
C TYR A 111 -8.34 3.66 7.18
N MET A 112 -8.61 4.21 8.33
CA MET A 112 -8.81 3.46 9.56
C MET A 112 -10.19 3.79 10.12
N GLY A 113 -10.99 2.77 10.42
CA GLY A 113 -12.33 2.95 10.95
C GLY A 113 -12.58 2.06 12.13
N ASN A 114 -13.30 2.59 13.13
CA ASN A 114 -13.85 1.81 14.21
C ASN A 114 -15.36 1.71 14.00
N THR A 115 -15.81 0.53 13.62
CA THR A 115 -17.23 0.27 13.32
C THR A 115 -18.12 0.28 14.58
N VAL A 116 -17.54 0.14 15.77
CA VAL A 116 -18.28 0.07 17.04
C VAL A 116 -18.77 1.46 17.45
N ASN A 117 -17.93 2.48 17.31
CA ASN A 117 -18.27 3.86 17.71
C ASN A 117 -18.48 4.80 16.51
N GLY A 118 -18.41 4.29 15.28
CA GLY A 118 -18.60 5.06 14.06
C GLY A 118 -17.49 6.09 13.79
N THR A 119 -16.35 6.00 14.46
CA THR A 119 -15.21 6.89 14.17
C THR A 119 -14.41 6.36 12.98
N TRP A 120 -13.96 7.28 12.13
CA TRP A 120 -13.07 6.95 11.02
C TRP A 120 -12.07 8.08 10.78
N ILE A 121 -10.92 7.69 10.23
CA ILE A 121 -9.85 8.60 9.83
C ILE A 121 -9.45 8.23 8.41
N GLU A 122 -9.35 9.23 7.53
CA GLU A 122 -8.77 9.15 6.21
C GLU A 122 -7.53 10.05 6.19
N GLU A 123 -6.38 9.48 5.94
CA GLU A 123 -5.14 10.21 5.71
C GLU A 123 -4.76 10.12 4.23
N THR A 124 -4.55 11.25 3.60
CA THR A 124 -4.05 11.35 2.23
C THR A 124 -2.62 11.83 2.25
N TYR A 125 -1.73 11.01 1.73
CA TYR A 125 -0.31 11.30 1.58
C TYR A 125 0.04 11.51 0.11
N ILE A 126 1.07 12.29 -0.15
CA ILE A 126 1.65 12.51 -1.48
C ILE A 126 3.15 12.17 -1.45
N LYS A 127 3.67 11.66 -2.57
CA LYS A 127 5.13 11.56 -2.74
C LYS A 127 5.68 12.96 -2.96
N PRO A 128 6.75 13.36 -2.23
CA PRO A 128 7.42 14.63 -2.51
C PRO A 128 7.91 14.65 -3.97
N SER A 129 7.73 15.77 -4.65
CA SER A 129 8.28 15.96 -5.99
C SER A 129 9.80 15.92 -5.93
N GLU A 130 10.44 15.25 -6.92
CA GLU A 130 11.91 15.14 -6.97
C GLU A 130 12.63 16.52 -7.06
N GLU A 131 11.92 17.57 -7.45
CA GLU A 131 12.47 18.92 -7.59
C GLU A 131 12.84 19.62 -6.27
N VAL A 132 12.45 19.08 -5.12
CA VAL A 132 12.69 19.74 -3.80
C VAL A 132 13.74 18.99 -2.96
N ARG A 133 14.58 18.17 -3.56
CA ARG A 133 15.78 17.72 -2.83
C ARG A 133 16.81 18.85 -2.87
N PRO A 134 17.10 19.53 -1.75
CA PRO A 134 18.27 20.41 -1.71
C PRO A 134 19.48 19.53 -2.02
N GLN A 135 20.15 19.81 -3.13
CA GLN A 135 21.43 19.19 -3.44
C GLN A 135 22.38 19.52 -2.29
N GLY A 136 22.73 18.54 -1.46
CA GLY A 136 23.78 18.71 -0.46
C GLY A 136 23.41 18.46 0.99
N GLY A 137 22.54 17.52 1.27
CA GLY A 137 22.41 16.95 2.61
C GLY A 137 22.60 15.44 2.56
N THR A 138 23.79 14.94 2.83
CA THR A 138 23.95 13.57 3.30
C THR A 138 23.05 13.44 4.50
N ALA A 139 21.96 12.68 4.35
CA ALA A 139 21.17 12.25 5.49
C ALA A 139 22.07 11.36 6.35
N GLY A 140 22.83 12.01 7.22
CA GLY A 140 23.54 11.34 8.28
C GLY A 140 22.47 10.76 9.19
N ALA A 141 22.38 9.44 9.23
CA ALA A 141 21.67 8.77 10.30
C ALA A 141 22.19 9.34 11.61
N PRO A 142 21.33 9.70 12.58
CA PRO A 142 21.78 10.21 13.86
C PRO A 142 22.67 9.14 14.48
N ALA A 143 23.95 9.49 14.73
CA ALA A 143 24.89 8.62 15.40
C ALA A 143 24.30 8.26 16.75
N ARG A 144 24.06 6.99 16.99
CA ARG A 144 23.72 6.46 18.32
C ARG A 144 24.86 6.83 19.27
N LYS A 145 24.57 7.72 20.21
CA LYS A 145 25.42 7.87 21.40
C LYS A 145 25.01 6.77 22.37
N TYR A 146 25.95 5.88 22.66
CA TYR A 146 25.88 4.92 23.74
C TYR A 146 26.01 5.63 25.09
#